data_2749d6f6cd72dd3662d2167fe489e9f1
#
_entry.id   2749d6f6cd72dd3662d2167fe489e9f1
#
_cell.length_a   1.000
_cell.length_b   1.000
_cell.length_c   1.000
_cell.angle_alpha   90.00
_cell.angle_beta   90.00
_cell.angle_gamma   90.00
#
_symmetry.space_group_name_H-M   'P 1'
#
loop_
_entity.id
_entity.type
_entity.pdbx_description
1 polymer ?
#
loop_
_entity_poly.entity_id
_entity_poly.type
_entity_poly.pdbx_seq_one_letter_code
_entity_poly.pdbx_strand_id
1 'polypeptide(L)'
;MKSLNNKKGIILAGGNGSRLNPITLATSKQLIPIYNKPTIYYPLTTLMLGDIQNILIITTLKDQENYKTLLGNGNNWGMQIDYAVQEQPNGVAEAFIIAEKFIGEDRVSLILGDNLFFGQELSNLLKKFNLKNGASIFAYPVNDPERYGVVEFDRNFKVKGIVEKPKNPKSKYAITGLYMFDNKVIDYSKKLKPSKRGELEITELHEMYLRDEELKVNILGRATGWFDTGTFDSLHEASSLIKTLEKRQGLRIGYPEEVAWRNGWIDEDKLRTEAMKFSHNEYGKYLLTLIED
;
A
#
# COMPACT_ATOMS: atom_id res chain seq x y z
N MET A 1 25.84 12.15 -8.98
CA MET A 1 24.78 11.23 -9.45
C MET A 1 24.20 10.54 -8.22
N LYS A 2 22.97 10.89 -7.78
CA LYS A 2 22.26 10.09 -6.80
C LYS A 2 22.07 8.71 -7.43
N SER A 3 22.49 7.64 -6.76
CA SER A 3 22.20 6.28 -7.20
C SER A 3 20.70 6.21 -7.43
N LEU A 4 20.27 5.87 -8.64
CA LEU A 4 18.89 5.54 -8.94
C LEU A 4 18.45 4.52 -7.88
N ASN A 5 17.47 4.91 -7.10
CA ASN A 5 16.94 4.08 -6.03
C ASN A 5 16.27 2.88 -6.69
N ASN A 6 16.94 1.72 -6.69
CA ASN A 6 16.49 0.47 -7.34
C ASN A 6 15.25 -0.11 -6.63
N LYS A 7 14.29 0.76 -6.28
CA LYS A 7 13.04 0.41 -5.62
C LYS A 7 11.87 0.82 -6.50
N LYS A 8 10.97 -0.12 -6.75
CA LYS A 8 9.71 0.12 -7.46
C LYS A 8 8.52 -0.17 -6.56
N GLY A 9 7.43 0.53 -6.81
CA GLY A 9 6.18 0.35 -6.08
C GLY A 9 5.08 -0.20 -6.96
N ILE A 10 4.24 -1.07 -6.40
CA ILE A 10 2.99 -1.51 -7.02
C ILE A 10 1.86 -1.16 -6.05
N ILE A 11 0.82 -0.50 -6.56
CA ILE A 11 -0.44 -0.35 -5.86
C ILE A 11 -1.47 -1.23 -6.57
N LEU A 12 -1.96 -2.27 -5.87
CA LEU A 12 -2.97 -3.15 -6.43
C LEU A 12 -4.36 -2.62 -6.10
N ALA A 13 -5.07 -2.17 -7.13
CA ALA A 13 -6.39 -1.56 -7.07
C ALA A 13 -7.41 -2.24 -8.03
N GLY A 14 -7.18 -3.50 -8.40
CA GLY A 14 -7.98 -4.26 -9.37
C GLY A 14 -9.20 -5.00 -8.80
N GLY A 15 -9.49 -4.88 -7.49
CA GLY A 15 -10.59 -5.59 -6.86
C GLY A 15 -11.97 -4.97 -7.13
N ASN A 16 -13.00 -5.82 -7.32
CA ASN A 16 -14.38 -5.37 -7.64
C ASN A 16 -15.10 -4.66 -6.49
N GLY A 17 -14.58 -4.73 -5.25
CA GLY A 17 -15.14 -4.03 -4.09
C GLY A 17 -16.59 -4.42 -3.72
N SER A 18 -17.05 -5.62 -4.08
CA SER A 18 -18.45 -6.06 -3.95
C SER A 18 -19.01 -5.94 -2.53
N ARG A 19 -18.18 -6.03 -1.50
CA ARG A 19 -18.59 -5.83 -0.09
C ARG A 19 -19.03 -4.38 0.22
N LEU A 20 -18.72 -3.43 -0.65
CA LEU A 20 -19.10 -2.02 -0.55
C LEU A 20 -20.20 -1.62 -1.55
N ASN A 21 -20.89 -2.62 -2.13
CA ASN A 21 -22.10 -2.31 -2.93
C ASN A 21 -23.18 -1.67 -2.05
N PRO A 22 -23.94 -0.71 -2.58
CA PRO A 22 -24.03 -0.29 -4.01
C PRO A 22 -22.99 0.75 -4.45
N ILE A 23 -22.18 1.33 -3.56
CA ILE A 23 -21.26 2.44 -3.91
C ILE A 23 -20.29 2.01 -5.03
N THR A 24 -19.75 0.80 -4.94
CA THR A 24 -18.77 0.27 -5.89
C THR A 24 -19.33 -0.16 -7.24
N LEU A 25 -20.64 -0.04 -7.44
CA LEU A 25 -21.25 -0.15 -8.79
C LEU A 25 -20.81 1.01 -9.70
N ALA A 26 -20.64 2.20 -9.10
CA ALA A 26 -20.35 3.44 -9.83
C ALA A 26 -18.89 3.89 -9.73
N THR A 27 -18.14 3.45 -8.70
CA THR A 27 -16.75 3.90 -8.48
C THR A 27 -15.89 2.77 -7.92
N SER A 28 -14.61 2.85 -8.20
CA SER A 28 -13.65 1.94 -7.57
C SER A 28 -13.60 2.17 -6.06
N LYS A 29 -13.44 1.09 -5.28
CA LYS A 29 -13.30 1.11 -3.83
C LYS A 29 -12.22 2.10 -3.35
N GLN A 30 -11.10 2.15 -4.03
CA GLN A 30 -9.96 2.97 -3.66
C GLN A 30 -10.14 4.46 -4.02
N LEU A 31 -11.21 4.81 -4.72
CA LEU A 31 -11.62 6.19 -4.99
C LEU A 31 -12.67 6.70 -3.99
N ILE A 32 -13.24 5.81 -3.16
CA ILE A 32 -14.12 6.21 -2.06
C ILE A 32 -13.31 7.04 -1.05
N PRO A 33 -13.87 8.14 -0.52
CA PRO A 33 -13.11 8.99 0.39
C PRO A 33 -12.94 8.36 1.77
N ILE A 34 -11.73 8.51 2.33
CA ILE A 34 -11.46 8.40 3.77
C ILE A 34 -11.30 9.81 4.29
N TYR A 35 -12.28 10.28 5.07
CA TYR A 35 -12.43 11.64 5.57
C TYR A 35 -12.50 12.65 4.41
N ASN A 36 -11.39 13.24 3.99
CA ASN A 36 -11.34 14.37 3.04
C ASN A 36 -10.55 14.08 1.76
N LYS A 37 -10.13 12.84 1.52
CA LYS A 37 -9.30 12.42 0.37
C LYS A 37 -9.66 11.02 -0.11
N PRO A 38 -9.39 10.71 -1.40
CA PRO A 38 -9.55 9.35 -1.91
C PRO A 38 -8.67 8.34 -1.15
N THR A 39 -9.20 7.14 -0.92
CA THR A 39 -8.47 6.05 -0.24
C THR A 39 -7.09 5.80 -0.84
N ILE A 40 -6.94 5.86 -2.17
CA ILE A 40 -5.67 5.59 -2.87
C ILE A 40 -4.51 6.52 -2.46
N TYR A 41 -4.79 7.70 -1.91
CA TYR A 41 -3.75 8.62 -1.45
C TYR A 41 -2.95 8.05 -0.27
N TYR A 42 -3.57 7.22 0.57
CA TYR A 42 -2.89 6.62 1.73
C TYR A 42 -1.86 5.55 1.34
N PRO A 43 -2.18 4.53 0.52
CA PRO A 43 -1.15 3.60 0.04
C PRO A 43 -0.11 4.30 -0.86
N LEU A 44 -0.49 5.30 -1.65
CA LEU A 44 0.45 6.10 -2.44
C LEU A 44 1.48 6.78 -1.53
N THR A 45 1.03 7.54 -0.54
CA THR A 45 1.93 8.21 0.41
C THR A 45 2.73 7.23 1.26
N THR A 46 2.21 6.06 1.56
CA THR A 46 2.96 5.00 2.25
C THR A 46 4.19 4.57 1.43
N LEU A 47 4.04 4.34 0.12
CA LEU A 47 5.18 4.04 -0.77
C LEU A 47 6.14 5.23 -0.86
N MET A 48 5.62 6.46 -0.97
CA MET A 48 6.42 7.68 -1.01
C MET A 48 7.25 7.88 0.27
N LEU A 49 6.70 7.57 1.45
CA LEU A 49 7.43 7.54 2.72
C LEU A 49 8.57 6.53 2.73
N GLY A 50 8.48 5.45 1.95
CA GLY A 50 9.54 4.48 1.68
C GLY A 50 10.60 4.93 0.67
N ASP A 51 10.52 6.19 0.20
CA ASP A 51 11.39 6.76 -0.84
C ASP A 51 11.25 6.04 -2.19
N ILE A 52 10.01 5.72 -2.60
CA ILE A 52 9.69 5.05 -3.85
C ILE A 52 9.02 6.05 -4.80
N GLN A 53 9.70 6.38 -5.91
CA GLN A 53 9.24 7.36 -6.90
C GLN A 53 8.65 6.72 -8.17
N ASN A 54 8.99 5.45 -8.48
CA ASN A 54 8.49 4.75 -9.63
C ASN A 54 7.38 3.78 -9.19
N ILE A 55 6.14 4.04 -9.57
CA ILE A 55 4.96 3.32 -9.10
C ILE A 55 4.14 2.83 -10.30
N LEU A 56 3.75 1.55 -10.26
CA LEU A 56 2.75 0.97 -11.15
C LEU A 56 1.44 0.80 -10.39
N ILE A 57 0.36 1.39 -10.93
CA ILE A 57 -0.99 1.20 -10.40
C ILE A 57 -1.70 0.15 -11.25
N ILE A 58 -2.06 -0.98 -10.64
CA ILE A 58 -2.78 -2.06 -11.30
C ILE A 58 -4.27 -1.92 -10.97
N THR A 59 -5.09 -1.68 -11.98
CA THR A 59 -6.53 -1.39 -11.85
C THR A 59 -7.37 -2.37 -12.66
N THR A 60 -8.69 -2.27 -12.52
CA THR A 60 -9.59 -2.82 -13.53
C THR A 60 -9.56 -1.94 -14.79
N LEU A 61 -9.92 -2.51 -15.96
CA LEU A 61 -10.06 -1.73 -17.20
C LEU A 61 -11.08 -0.60 -17.05
N LYS A 62 -12.20 -0.88 -16.38
CA LYS A 62 -13.31 0.07 -16.14
C LYS A 62 -12.85 1.32 -15.38
N ASP A 63 -11.99 1.15 -14.38
CA ASP A 63 -11.67 2.22 -13.44
C ASP A 63 -10.39 2.99 -13.80
N GLN A 64 -9.57 2.48 -14.73
CA GLN A 64 -8.24 3.02 -15.01
C GLN A 64 -8.22 4.52 -15.35
N GLU A 65 -9.19 5.00 -16.16
CA GLU A 65 -9.25 6.42 -16.57
C GLU A 65 -9.53 7.34 -15.38
N ASN A 66 -10.29 6.88 -14.38
CA ASN A 66 -10.54 7.65 -13.16
C ASN A 66 -9.24 7.83 -12.35
N TYR A 67 -8.40 6.79 -12.28
CA TYR A 67 -7.10 6.89 -11.63
C TYR A 67 -6.14 7.81 -12.39
N LYS A 68 -6.09 7.72 -13.72
CA LYS A 68 -5.29 8.63 -14.55
C LYS A 68 -5.72 10.09 -14.40
N THR A 69 -7.02 10.33 -14.32
CA THR A 69 -7.57 11.66 -14.07
C THR A 69 -7.15 12.21 -12.71
N LEU A 70 -7.18 11.36 -11.67
CA LEU A 70 -6.87 11.77 -10.30
C LEU A 70 -5.36 11.95 -10.06
N LEU A 71 -4.53 11.01 -10.54
CA LEU A 71 -3.13 10.90 -10.16
C LEU A 71 -2.17 11.34 -11.27
N GLY A 72 -2.66 11.42 -12.51
CA GLY A 72 -1.84 11.74 -13.68
C GLY A 72 -0.70 10.75 -13.89
N ASN A 73 0.44 11.24 -14.31
CA ASN A 73 1.68 10.48 -14.47
C ASN A 73 2.67 10.67 -13.31
N GLY A 74 2.27 11.32 -12.23
CA GLY A 74 3.10 11.57 -11.06
C GLY A 74 4.00 12.82 -11.13
N ASN A 75 4.11 13.50 -12.26
CA ASN A 75 4.99 14.67 -12.43
C ASN A 75 4.69 15.80 -11.43
N ASN A 76 3.44 15.91 -10.95
CA ASN A 76 3.04 16.90 -9.95
C ASN A 76 3.78 16.69 -8.61
N TRP A 77 4.23 15.48 -8.35
CA TRP A 77 4.93 15.07 -7.13
C TRP A 77 6.39 14.66 -7.35
N GLY A 78 6.95 14.93 -8.54
CA GLY A 78 8.31 14.52 -8.89
C GLY A 78 8.49 12.99 -8.94
N MET A 79 7.43 12.28 -9.34
CA MET A 79 7.34 10.82 -9.44
C MET A 79 7.08 10.39 -10.88
N GLN A 80 7.17 9.09 -11.11
CA GLN A 80 6.64 8.42 -12.30
C GLN A 80 5.55 7.44 -11.88
N ILE A 81 4.35 7.60 -12.45
CA ILE A 81 3.22 6.68 -12.24
C ILE A 81 2.82 6.09 -13.58
N ASP A 82 2.93 4.78 -13.67
CA ASP A 82 2.47 3.97 -14.79
C ASP A 82 1.21 3.18 -14.40
N TYR A 83 0.47 2.67 -15.40
CA TYR A 83 -0.78 1.98 -15.21
C TYR A 83 -0.82 0.66 -15.96
N ALA A 84 -1.36 -0.38 -15.30
CA ALA A 84 -1.63 -1.67 -15.91
C ALA A 84 -3.05 -2.14 -15.55
N VAL A 85 -3.54 -3.12 -16.28
CA VAL A 85 -4.87 -3.70 -16.06
C VAL A 85 -4.73 -5.11 -15.52
N GLN A 86 -5.46 -5.42 -14.46
CA GLN A 86 -5.78 -6.77 -14.02
C GLN A 86 -7.16 -7.10 -14.60
N GLU A 87 -7.23 -7.98 -15.58
CA GLU A 87 -8.49 -8.28 -16.30
C GLU A 87 -9.49 -9.03 -15.45
N GLN A 88 -9.00 -9.92 -14.57
CA GLN A 88 -9.78 -10.72 -13.64
C GLN A 88 -9.14 -10.68 -12.25
N PRO A 89 -9.91 -10.79 -11.17
CA PRO A 89 -9.38 -10.77 -9.80
C PRO A 89 -8.75 -12.13 -9.42
N ASN A 90 -7.71 -12.53 -10.15
CA ASN A 90 -7.05 -13.84 -9.99
C ASN A 90 -6.13 -13.92 -8.75
N GLY A 91 -6.18 -12.95 -7.88
CA GLY A 91 -5.40 -12.92 -6.63
C GLY A 91 -4.29 -11.87 -6.62
N VAL A 92 -3.73 -11.65 -5.42
CA VAL A 92 -2.73 -10.59 -5.19
C VAL A 92 -1.41 -10.90 -5.90
N ALA A 93 -0.99 -12.16 -5.91
CA ALA A 93 0.30 -12.54 -6.50
C ALA A 93 0.35 -12.37 -8.03
N GLU A 94 -0.80 -12.33 -8.72
CA GLU A 94 -0.86 -12.03 -10.15
C GLU A 94 -0.26 -10.64 -10.48
N ALA A 95 -0.30 -9.70 -9.54
CA ALA A 95 0.27 -8.38 -9.72
C ALA A 95 1.74 -8.40 -10.15
N PHE A 96 2.53 -9.35 -9.66
CA PHE A 96 3.95 -9.47 -10.03
C PHE A 96 4.15 -10.03 -11.44
N ILE A 97 3.23 -10.85 -11.93
CA ILE A 97 3.23 -11.34 -13.32
C ILE A 97 2.88 -10.19 -14.26
N ILE A 98 1.84 -9.43 -13.95
CA ILE A 98 1.44 -8.23 -14.71
C ILE A 98 2.57 -7.19 -14.74
N ALA A 99 3.24 -7.02 -13.61
CA ALA A 99 4.29 -6.02 -13.43
C ALA A 99 5.69 -6.49 -13.87
N GLU A 100 5.86 -7.66 -14.45
CA GLU A 100 7.18 -8.26 -14.78
C GLU A 100 8.11 -7.27 -15.48
N LYS A 101 7.66 -6.66 -16.59
CA LYS A 101 8.45 -5.68 -17.35
C LYS A 101 8.76 -4.40 -16.53
N PHE A 102 7.84 -3.99 -15.70
CA PHE A 102 8.02 -2.84 -14.82
C PHE A 102 9.04 -3.15 -13.72
N ILE A 103 8.98 -4.31 -13.08
CA ILE A 103 9.92 -4.72 -12.02
C ILE A 103 11.32 -4.89 -12.59
N GLY A 104 11.49 -5.68 -13.65
CA GLY A 104 12.80 -5.99 -14.23
C GLY A 104 13.74 -6.62 -13.19
N GLU A 105 14.92 -6.04 -13.05
CA GLU A 105 15.96 -6.48 -12.11
C GLU A 105 15.82 -5.81 -10.69
N ASP A 106 14.85 -4.90 -10.52
CA ASP A 106 14.73 -4.09 -9.33
C ASP A 106 13.96 -4.80 -8.22
N ARG A 107 14.10 -4.29 -7.01
CA ARG A 107 13.26 -4.65 -5.86
C ARG A 107 11.90 -3.99 -5.96
N VAL A 108 10.89 -4.67 -5.44
CA VAL A 108 9.53 -4.17 -5.52
C VAL A 108 8.83 -4.18 -4.16
N SER A 109 8.11 -3.11 -3.88
CA SER A 109 7.15 -3.03 -2.78
C SER A 109 5.75 -3.08 -3.36
N LEU A 110 4.91 -3.99 -2.89
CA LEU A 110 3.49 -4.01 -3.24
C LEU A 110 2.66 -3.60 -2.04
N ILE A 111 1.72 -2.70 -2.28
CA ILE A 111 0.70 -2.32 -1.30
C ILE A 111 -0.70 -2.50 -1.89
N LEU A 112 -1.62 -3.01 -1.06
CA LEU A 112 -3.01 -3.09 -1.44
C LEU A 112 -3.63 -1.67 -1.41
N GLY A 113 -4.35 -1.31 -2.45
CA GLY A 113 -4.88 0.04 -2.67
C GLY A 113 -5.95 0.50 -1.68
N ASP A 114 -6.41 -0.40 -0.82
CA ASP A 114 -7.38 -0.17 0.25
C ASP A 114 -6.78 -0.25 1.66
N ASN A 115 -5.45 -0.36 1.75
CA ASN A 115 -4.74 -0.42 3.02
C ASN A 115 -4.21 0.95 3.42
N LEU A 116 -4.53 1.35 4.64
CA LEU A 116 -4.10 2.59 5.24
C LEU A 116 -3.12 2.29 6.37
N PHE A 117 -1.96 2.94 6.33
CA PHE A 117 -0.95 2.90 7.38
C PHE A 117 -0.68 4.30 7.91
N PHE A 118 -0.50 4.41 9.22
CA PHE A 118 0.00 5.65 9.83
C PHE A 118 0.81 5.32 11.08
N GLY A 119 1.73 6.21 11.44
CA GLY A 119 2.56 6.06 12.65
C GLY A 119 3.88 6.79 12.50
N GLN A 120 4.40 7.28 13.61
CA GLN A 120 5.62 8.10 13.66
C GLN A 120 6.85 7.37 13.09
N GLU A 121 6.99 6.08 13.35
CA GLU A 121 8.14 5.27 12.92
C GLU A 121 8.00 4.68 11.51
N LEU A 122 6.84 4.86 10.85
CA LEU A 122 6.55 4.22 9.57
C LEU A 122 7.57 4.59 8.49
N SER A 123 7.88 5.87 8.33
CA SER A 123 8.88 6.34 7.35
C SER A 123 10.26 5.75 7.61
N ASN A 124 10.71 5.75 8.87
CA ASN A 124 11.99 5.18 9.26
C ASN A 124 12.05 3.67 8.98
N LEU A 125 10.96 2.97 9.30
CA LEU A 125 10.82 1.54 9.03
C LEU A 125 10.93 1.25 7.53
N LEU A 126 10.19 1.98 6.70
CA LEU A 126 10.14 1.78 5.25
C LEU A 126 11.46 2.17 4.56
N LYS A 127 12.10 3.27 4.98
CA LYS A 127 13.40 3.71 4.43
C LYS A 127 14.56 2.79 4.80
N LYS A 128 14.59 2.28 6.03
CA LYS A 128 15.60 1.33 6.51
C LYS A 128 15.52 -0.02 5.81
N PHE A 129 14.42 -0.25 5.08
CA PHE A 129 14.19 -1.51 4.42
C PHE A 129 15.08 -1.63 3.18
N ASN A 130 16.22 -2.27 3.34
CA ASN A 130 17.20 -2.51 2.28
C ASN A 130 17.44 -4.01 2.12
N LEU A 131 16.43 -4.72 1.58
CA LEU A 131 16.60 -6.12 1.21
C LEU A 131 17.62 -6.20 0.08
N LYS A 132 18.71 -6.93 0.31
CA LYS A 132 19.55 -7.37 -0.81
C LYS A 132 18.87 -8.52 -1.54
N ASN A 133 18.31 -9.48 -0.79
CA ASN A 133 17.61 -10.66 -1.30
C ASN A 133 16.45 -11.00 -0.35
N GLY A 134 15.47 -11.73 -0.88
CA GLY A 134 14.36 -12.29 -0.12
C GLY A 134 13.13 -11.39 -0.05
N ALA A 135 12.27 -11.69 0.91
CA ALA A 135 11.00 -11.01 1.14
C ALA A 135 10.89 -10.45 2.57
N SER A 136 10.10 -9.39 2.69
CA SER A 136 9.72 -8.85 3.98
C SER A 136 8.25 -8.47 4.00
N ILE A 137 7.58 -8.92 5.04
CA ILE A 137 6.17 -8.67 5.29
C ILE A 137 5.97 -8.02 6.66
N PHE A 138 4.82 -7.41 6.84
CA PHE A 138 4.45 -6.73 8.08
C PHE A 138 3.27 -7.43 8.72
N ALA A 139 3.40 -7.77 10.00
CA ALA A 139 2.37 -8.39 10.79
C ALA A 139 1.82 -7.41 11.84
N TYR A 140 0.51 -7.43 12.02
CA TYR A 140 -0.20 -6.56 12.95
C TYR A 140 -1.14 -7.37 13.84
N PRO A 141 -1.16 -7.15 15.16
CA PRO A 141 -2.07 -7.87 16.05
C PRO A 141 -3.52 -7.37 15.88
N VAL A 142 -4.42 -8.28 15.57
CA VAL A 142 -5.85 -8.02 15.38
C VAL A 142 -6.71 -8.91 16.28
N ASN A 143 -7.99 -8.57 16.42
CA ASN A 143 -8.96 -9.36 17.20
C ASN A 143 -9.71 -10.38 16.33
N ASP A 144 -9.67 -10.23 15.00
CA ASP A 144 -10.38 -11.03 13.98
C ASP A 144 -9.41 -11.62 12.94
N PRO A 145 -8.36 -12.37 13.36
CA PRO A 145 -7.28 -12.83 12.49
C PRO A 145 -7.74 -13.77 11.37
N GLU A 146 -8.88 -14.46 11.55
CA GLU A 146 -9.47 -15.37 10.55
C GLU A 146 -9.82 -14.70 9.21
N ARG A 147 -9.86 -13.37 9.18
CA ARG A 147 -10.13 -12.59 7.95
C ARG A 147 -8.92 -12.44 7.05
N TYR A 148 -7.72 -12.71 7.55
CA TYR A 148 -6.43 -12.38 6.95
C TYR A 148 -5.52 -13.59 6.78
N GLY A 149 -4.44 -13.42 6.05
CA GLY A 149 -3.28 -14.29 6.19
C GLY A 149 -2.70 -14.14 7.59
N VAL A 150 -2.40 -15.22 8.27
CA VAL A 150 -1.93 -15.23 9.67
C VAL A 150 -0.53 -15.81 9.75
N VAL A 151 0.37 -15.09 10.45
CA VAL A 151 1.70 -15.61 10.77
C VAL A 151 1.63 -16.44 12.04
N GLU A 152 2.11 -17.69 11.97
CA GLU A 152 2.30 -18.53 13.13
C GLU A 152 3.75 -18.45 13.63
N PHE A 153 3.94 -18.24 14.93
CA PHE A 153 5.24 -18.19 15.58
C PHE A 153 5.45 -19.37 16.53
N ASP A 154 6.70 -19.76 16.71
CA ASP A 154 7.08 -20.64 17.80
C ASP A 154 7.25 -19.88 19.14
N ARG A 155 7.63 -20.60 20.22
CA ARG A 155 7.82 -20.02 21.56
C ARG A 155 8.94 -18.95 21.61
N ASN A 156 9.83 -18.93 20.63
CA ASN A 156 10.96 -17.99 20.52
C ASN A 156 10.65 -16.85 19.53
N PHE A 157 9.38 -16.68 19.10
CA PHE A 157 8.97 -15.72 18.08
C PHE A 157 9.63 -15.93 16.71
N LYS A 158 10.10 -17.15 16.41
CA LYS A 158 10.51 -17.51 15.05
C LYS A 158 9.28 -17.91 14.24
N VAL A 159 9.22 -17.45 12.99
CA VAL A 159 8.11 -17.77 12.06
C VAL A 159 8.12 -19.27 11.79
N LYS A 160 6.99 -19.93 12.05
CA LYS A 160 6.76 -21.35 11.86
C LYS A 160 5.98 -21.65 10.59
N GLY A 161 5.08 -20.77 10.20
CA GLY A 161 4.24 -20.92 9.03
C GLY A 161 3.35 -19.71 8.80
N ILE A 162 2.69 -19.70 7.65
CA ILE A 162 1.73 -18.70 7.24
C ILE A 162 0.49 -19.42 6.72
N VAL A 163 -0.69 -18.99 7.17
CA VAL A 163 -1.95 -19.65 6.80
C VAL A 163 -2.95 -18.61 6.31
N GLU A 164 -3.47 -18.81 5.10
CA GLU A 164 -4.49 -17.94 4.52
C GLU A 164 -5.84 -18.18 5.18
N LYS A 165 -6.41 -17.15 5.78
CA LYS A 165 -7.76 -17.10 6.36
C LYS A 165 -8.13 -18.37 7.15
N PRO A 166 -7.36 -18.71 8.19
CA PRO A 166 -7.58 -19.94 8.95
C PRO A 166 -8.92 -19.90 9.71
N LYS A 167 -9.71 -20.97 9.66
CA LYS A 167 -10.94 -21.07 10.47
C LYS A 167 -10.67 -21.02 11.97
N ASN A 168 -9.52 -21.55 12.41
CA ASN A 168 -9.08 -21.58 13.80
C ASN A 168 -7.64 -21.02 13.85
N PRO A 169 -7.48 -19.70 13.90
CA PRO A 169 -6.16 -19.06 13.90
C PRO A 169 -5.39 -19.40 15.19
N LYS A 170 -4.12 -19.78 15.03
CA LYS A 170 -3.21 -20.08 16.16
C LYS A 170 -2.44 -18.85 16.63
N SER A 171 -2.60 -17.73 15.96
CA SER A 171 -1.95 -16.48 16.23
C SER A 171 -2.89 -15.32 15.92
N LYS A 172 -2.70 -14.19 16.60
CA LYS A 172 -3.42 -12.95 16.34
C LYS A 172 -2.71 -12.01 15.33
N TYR A 173 -1.58 -12.42 14.79
CA TYR A 173 -0.77 -11.59 13.92
C TYR A 173 -1.20 -11.74 12.47
N ALA A 174 -2.07 -10.84 12.02
CA ALA A 174 -2.49 -10.72 10.63
C ALA A 174 -1.37 -10.16 9.76
N ILE A 175 -1.19 -10.69 8.56
CA ILE A 175 -0.32 -10.11 7.55
C ILE A 175 -1.05 -8.91 6.96
N THR A 176 -0.40 -7.75 7.00
CA THR A 176 -0.94 -6.53 6.41
C THR A 176 -0.83 -6.55 4.88
N GLY A 177 -1.48 -5.60 4.22
CA GLY A 177 -1.40 -5.47 2.76
C GLY A 177 -0.18 -4.69 2.25
N LEU A 178 0.97 -4.80 2.92
CA LEU A 178 2.23 -4.19 2.48
C LEU A 178 3.34 -5.24 2.47
N TYR A 179 3.96 -5.44 1.33
CA TYR A 179 4.95 -6.48 1.09
C TYR A 179 6.16 -5.91 0.34
N MET A 180 7.34 -6.45 0.61
CA MET A 180 8.57 -6.07 -0.08
C MET A 180 9.31 -7.33 -0.52
N PHE A 181 9.77 -7.34 -1.77
CA PHE A 181 10.40 -8.49 -2.40
C PHE A 181 11.62 -8.09 -3.22
N ASP A 182 12.55 -9.03 -3.38
CA ASP A 182 13.52 -9.02 -4.46
C ASP A 182 12.84 -9.41 -5.80
N ASN A 183 13.57 -9.39 -6.90
CA ASN A 183 13.01 -9.69 -8.21
C ASN A 183 12.68 -11.19 -8.45
N LYS A 184 13.14 -12.10 -7.57
CA LYS A 184 12.73 -13.52 -7.61
C LYS A 184 11.21 -13.70 -7.48
N VAL A 185 10.51 -12.67 -6.93
CA VAL A 185 9.06 -12.67 -6.78
C VAL A 185 8.34 -12.97 -8.09
N ILE A 186 8.88 -12.56 -9.23
CA ILE A 186 8.31 -12.80 -10.56
C ILE A 186 8.28 -14.30 -10.84
N ASP A 187 9.43 -14.97 -10.69
CA ASP A 187 9.56 -16.41 -10.97
C ASP A 187 8.75 -17.25 -10.00
N TYR A 188 8.67 -16.82 -8.72
CA TYR A 188 7.86 -17.49 -7.71
C TYR A 188 6.37 -17.35 -8.02
N SER A 189 5.92 -16.15 -8.40
CA SER A 189 4.52 -15.90 -8.77
C SER A 189 4.08 -16.74 -9.98
N LYS A 190 4.96 -16.94 -10.97
CA LYS A 190 4.69 -17.81 -12.14
C LYS A 190 4.57 -19.29 -11.79
N LYS A 191 5.11 -19.74 -10.66
CA LYS A 191 5.03 -21.13 -10.19
C LYS A 191 3.78 -21.42 -9.35
N LEU A 192 3.09 -20.37 -8.89
CA LEU A 192 1.87 -20.51 -8.10
C LEU A 192 0.75 -21.18 -8.90
N LYS A 193 -0.09 -21.92 -8.21
CA LYS A 193 -1.32 -22.48 -8.76
C LYS A 193 -2.52 -21.85 -8.06
N PRO A 194 -3.63 -21.66 -8.78
CA PRO A 194 -4.85 -21.15 -8.14
C PRO A 194 -5.27 -22.03 -6.97
N SER A 195 -5.57 -21.39 -5.86
CA SER A 195 -6.11 -22.04 -4.65
C SER A 195 -7.52 -22.57 -4.88
N LYS A 196 -8.13 -23.20 -3.87
CA LYS A 196 -9.56 -23.61 -3.90
C LYS A 196 -10.51 -22.43 -4.15
N ARG A 197 -10.04 -21.20 -3.93
CA ARG A 197 -10.78 -19.95 -4.21
C ARG A 197 -10.61 -19.45 -5.64
N GLY A 198 -9.75 -20.10 -6.43
CA GLY A 198 -9.40 -19.66 -7.77
C GLY A 198 -8.37 -18.54 -7.83
N GLU A 199 -7.75 -18.19 -6.69
CA GLU A 199 -6.81 -17.06 -6.57
C GLU A 199 -5.35 -17.54 -6.47
N LEU A 200 -4.41 -16.77 -7.02
CA LEU A 200 -2.97 -16.88 -6.75
C LEU A 200 -2.71 -16.19 -5.40
N GLU A 201 -2.60 -17.00 -4.34
CA GLU A 201 -2.54 -16.50 -2.98
C GLU A 201 -1.17 -15.91 -2.66
N ILE A 202 -1.17 -14.71 -2.10
CA ILE A 202 0.06 -14.06 -1.65
C ILE A 202 0.72 -14.81 -0.48
N THR A 203 -0.06 -15.47 0.34
CA THR A 203 0.44 -16.29 1.47
C THR A 203 1.24 -17.49 1.01
N GLU A 204 0.88 -18.13 -0.10
CA GLU A 204 1.67 -19.21 -0.70
C GLU A 204 3.02 -18.69 -1.21
N LEU A 205 3.03 -17.50 -1.79
CA LEU A 205 4.27 -16.82 -2.17
C LEU A 205 5.19 -16.57 -0.97
N HIS A 206 4.62 -16.08 0.16
CA HIS A 206 5.37 -15.90 1.39
C HIS A 206 5.92 -17.22 1.95
N GLU A 207 5.16 -18.32 1.84
CA GLU A 207 5.64 -19.64 2.25
C GLU A 207 6.80 -20.16 1.39
N MET A 208 6.86 -19.80 0.09
CA MET A 208 8.01 -20.13 -0.75
C MET A 208 9.27 -19.45 -0.22
N TYR A 209 9.21 -18.14 0.08
CA TYR A 209 10.33 -17.42 0.70
C TYR A 209 10.67 -17.95 2.11
N LEU A 210 9.67 -18.38 2.88
CA LEU A 210 9.91 -18.97 4.21
C LEU A 210 10.66 -20.30 4.12
N ARG A 211 10.32 -21.15 3.15
CA ARG A 211 11.00 -22.43 2.89
C ARG A 211 12.46 -22.24 2.48
N ASP A 212 12.74 -21.16 1.75
CA ASP A 212 14.08 -20.80 1.31
C ASP A 212 14.86 -20.03 2.40
N GLU A 213 14.28 -19.87 3.60
CA GLU A 213 14.82 -19.10 4.73
C GLU A 213 15.10 -17.60 4.40
N GLU A 214 14.41 -17.08 3.40
CA GLU A 214 14.57 -15.71 2.89
C GLU A 214 13.38 -14.79 3.26
N LEU A 215 12.46 -15.21 4.16
CA LEU A 215 11.35 -14.39 4.62
C LEU A 215 11.65 -13.70 5.94
N LYS A 216 11.50 -12.38 5.96
CA LYS A 216 11.51 -11.57 7.19
C LYS A 216 10.12 -11.09 7.53
N VAL A 217 9.69 -11.29 8.78
CA VAL A 217 8.43 -10.77 9.32
C VAL A 217 8.74 -9.63 10.30
N ASN A 218 8.14 -8.46 10.07
CA ASN A 218 8.25 -7.29 10.94
C ASN A 218 6.93 -7.07 11.66
N ILE A 219 6.96 -7.12 12.98
CA ILE A 219 5.75 -6.84 13.77
C ILE A 219 5.62 -5.34 13.94
N LEU A 220 4.49 -4.78 13.50
CA LEU A 220 4.16 -3.38 13.68
C LEU A 220 3.82 -3.10 15.15
N GLY A 221 4.43 -2.08 15.70
CA GLY A 221 4.26 -1.68 17.10
C GLY A 221 2.94 -0.97 17.37
N ARG A 222 2.63 -0.77 18.66
CA ARG A 222 1.38 -0.13 19.14
C ARG A 222 1.16 1.30 18.63
N ALA A 223 2.24 2.01 18.26
CA ALA A 223 2.16 3.38 17.74
C ALA A 223 1.88 3.42 16.22
N THR A 224 1.77 2.27 15.56
CA THR A 224 1.40 2.17 14.16
C THR A 224 -0.06 1.74 14.05
N GLY A 225 -0.85 2.44 13.25
CA GLY A 225 -2.19 2.03 12.86
C GLY A 225 -2.19 1.40 11.48
N TRP A 226 -2.95 0.33 11.34
CA TRP A 226 -3.24 -0.31 10.07
C TRP A 226 -4.74 -0.56 9.94
N PHE A 227 -5.30 -0.24 8.78
CA PHE A 227 -6.70 -0.49 8.43
C PHE A 227 -6.79 -1.14 7.05
N ASP A 228 -7.54 -2.23 6.97
CA ASP A 228 -8.11 -2.77 5.74
C ASP A 228 -9.50 -2.17 5.56
N THR A 229 -9.66 -1.22 4.62
CA THR A 229 -10.92 -0.51 4.41
C THR A 229 -11.89 -1.30 3.53
N GLY A 230 -11.99 -2.61 3.77
CA GLY A 230 -12.75 -3.56 2.98
C GLY A 230 -14.25 -3.63 3.28
N THR A 231 -14.74 -3.00 4.33
CA THR A 231 -16.14 -2.98 4.76
C THR A 231 -16.58 -1.55 5.07
N PHE A 232 -17.90 -1.30 5.15
CA PHE A 232 -18.43 0.00 5.55
C PHE A 232 -17.96 0.42 6.94
N ASP A 233 -17.94 -0.51 7.90
CA ASP A 233 -17.51 -0.23 9.27
C ASP A 233 -16.03 0.16 9.31
N SER A 234 -15.14 -0.63 8.67
CA SER A 234 -13.71 -0.33 8.66
C SER A 234 -13.39 0.98 7.91
N LEU A 235 -14.17 1.33 6.88
CA LEU A 235 -14.05 2.59 6.16
C LEU A 235 -14.46 3.78 7.03
N HIS A 236 -15.56 3.63 7.80
CA HIS A 236 -16.03 4.63 8.74
C HIS A 236 -15.07 4.82 9.91
N GLU A 237 -14.56 3.74 10.49
CA GLU A 237 -13.57 3.76 11.58
C GLU A 237 -12.29 4.46 11.15
N ALA A 238 -11.73 4.08 9.99
CA ALA A 238 -10.55 4.73 9.43
C ALA A 238 -10.79 6.23 9.21
N SER A 239 -11.93 6.61 8.62
CA SER A 239 -12.30 8.00 8.38
C SER A 239 -12.43 8.81 9.67
N SER A 240 -13.07 8.24 10.70
CA SER A 240 -13.25 8.88 12.00
C SER A 240 -11.93 9.08 12.74
N LEU A 241 -11.04 8.08 12.68
CA LEU A 241 -9.72 8.18 13.30
C LEU A 241 -8.84 9.22 12.60
N ILE A 242 -8.74 9.21 11.27
CA ILE A 242 -7.98 10.20 10.50
C ILE A 242 -8.47 11.60 10.80
N LYS A 243 -9.79 11.84 10.76
CA LYS A 243 -10.40 13.12 11.13
C LYS A 243 -9.96 13.58 12.53
N THR A 244 -9.99 12.67 13.49
CA THR A 244 -9.66 12.98 14.89
C THR A 244 -8.19 13.34 15.04
N LEU A 245 -7.28 12.57 14.44
CA LEU A 245 -5.85 12.82 14.48
C LEU A 245 -5.50 14.16 13.81
N GLU A 246 -5.98 14.37 12.57
CA GLU A 246 -5.69 15.59 11.82
C GLU A 246 -6.21 16.85 12.54
N LYS A 247 -7.40 16.79 13.12
CA LYS A 247 -7.96 17.94 13.87
C LYS A 247 -7.21 18.24 15.17
N ARG A 248 -6.65 17.22 15.83
CA ARG A 248 -5.95 17.41 17.09
C ARG A 248 -4.50 17.83 16.93
N GLN A 249 -3.81 17.27 15.94
CA GLN A 249 -2.38 17.49 15.76
C GLN A 249 -2.06 18.67 14.82
N GLY A 250 -3.03 19.09 14.00
CA GLY A 250 -2.79 20.05 12.91
C GLY A 250 -2.01 19.45 11.72
N LEU A 251 -1.39 18.28 11.89
CA LEU A 251 -0.69 17.56 10.85
C LEU A 251 -1.64 16.69 10.07
N ARG A 252 -1.40 16.55 8.78
CA ARG A 252 -2.24 15.78 7.87
C ARG A 252 -1.62 14.44 7.50
N ILE A 253 -2.47 13.48 7.15
CA ILE A 253 -2.06 12.13 6.78
C ILE A 253 -2.52 11.86 5.35
N GLY A 254 -1.62 11.30 4.49
CA GLY A 254 -1.98 10.95 3.13
C GLY A 254 -2.03 12.15 2.17
N TYR A 255 -1.09 13.08 2.28
CA TYR A 255 -0.91 14.23 1.38
C TYR A 255 0.33 14.01 0.51
N PRO A 256 0.17 13.59 -0.75
CA PRO A 256 1.29 13.31 -1.65
C PRO A 256 2.21 14.53 -1.85
N GLU A 257 1.66 15.73 -1.94
CA GLU A 257 2.39 16.98 -2.11
C GLU A 257 3.35 17.23 -0.95
N GLU A 258 2.89 17.07 0.28
CA GLU A 258 3.72 17.24 1.48
C GLU A 258 4.85 16.21 1.52
N VAL A 259 4.54 14.93 1.24
CA VAL A 259 5.56 13.87 1.26
C VAL A 259 6.60 14.09 0.16
N ALA A 260 6.18 14.50 -1.04
CA ALA A 260 7.07 14.83 -2.15
C ALA A 260 8.01 16.00 -1.80
N TRP A 261 7.48 17.05 -1.20
CA TRP A 261 8.26 18.21 -0.77
C TRP A 261 9.25 17.85 0.35
N ARG A 262 8.82 17.14 1.38
CA ARG A 262 9.68 16.70 2.49
C ARG A 262 10.78 15.73 2.05
N ASN A 263 10.53 14.94 1.02
CA ASN A 263 11.55 14.09 0.40
C ASN A 263 12.49 14.85 -0.57
N GLY A 264 12.21 16.14 -0.84
CA GLY A 264 12.99 16.96 -1.78
C GLY A 264 12.79 16.57 -3.26
N TRP A 265 11.65 15.93 -3.59
CA TRP A 265 11.30 15.57 -4.97
C TRP A 265 10.70 16.74 -5.73
N ILE A 266 10.03 17.66 -5.02
CA ILE A 266 9.57 18.95 -5.51
C ILE A 266 10.11 20.05 -4.59
N ASP A 267 10.30 21.25 -5.14
CA ASP A 267 10.67 22.44 -4.40
C ASP A 267 9.43 23.19 -3.85
N GLU A 268 9.68 24.29 -3.14
CA GLU A 268 8.64 25.12 -2.55
C GLU A 268 7.74 25.77 -3.61
N ASP A 269 8.32 26.25 -4.72
CA ASP A 269 7.56 26.88 -5.80
C ASP A 269 6.59 25.89 -6.44
N LYS A 270 7.03 24.64 -6.63
CA LYS A 270 6.17 23.56 -7.12
C LYS A 270 5.08 23.22 -6.12
N LEU A 271 5.41 23.10 -4.82
CA LEU A 271 4.42 22.86 -3.77
C LEU A 271 3.38 23.98 -3.74
N ARG A 272 3.79 25.25 -3.81
CA ARG A 272 2.90 26.40 -3.89
C ARG A 272 1.97 26.32 -5.11
N THR A 273 2.52 25.97 -6.26
CA THR A 273 1.74 25.81 -7.50
C THR A 273 0.67 24.74 -7.36
N GLU A 274 1.00 23.58 -6.78
CA GLU A 274 0.04 22.49 -6.57
C GLU A 274 -1.02 22.89 -5.51
N ALA A 275 -0.61 23.53 -4.42
CA ALA A 275 -1.50 24.00 -3.37
C ALA A 275 -2.53 25.03 -3.87
N MET A 276 -2.14 25.94 -4.74
CA MET A 276 -3.02 26.97 -5.32
C MET A 276 -4.17 26.40 -6.14
N LYS A 277 -4.03 25.19 -6.71
CA LYS A 277 -5.13 24.50 -7.40
C LYS A 277 -6.32 24.23 -6.48
N PHE A 278 -6.06 24.11 -5.16
CA PHE A 278 -7.04 23.79 -4.12
C PHE A 278 -7.16 24.89 -3.06
N SER A 279 -6.69 26.12 -3.31
CA SER A 279 -6.66 27.23 -2.34
C SER A 279 -8.02 27.62 -1.76
N HIS A 280 -9.11 27.28 -2.46
CA HIS A 280 -10.48 27.53 -2.02
C HIS A 280 -11.01 26.56 -0.94
N ASN A 281 -10.27 25.46 -0.66
CA ASN A 281 -10.65 24.45 0.34
C ASN A 281 -9.57 24.19 1.38
N GLU A 282 -9.89 23.38 2.40
CA GLU A 282 -8.97 23.06 3.50
C GLU A 282 -7.73 22.27 3.07
N TYR A 283 -7.80 21.54 1.93
CA TYR A 283 -6.68 20.78 1.41
C TYR A 283 -5.54 21.71 0.95
N GLY A 284 -5.85 22.65 0.07
CA GLY A 284 -4.87 23.62 -0.43
C GLY A 284 -4.39 24.60 0.63
N LYS A 285 -5.30 25.08 1.51
CA LYS A 285 -4.92 25.94 2.64
C LYS A 285 -3.86 25.29 3.53
N TYR A 286 -4.03 24.00 3.86
CA TYR A 286 -3.03 23.27 4.63
C TYR A 286 -1.67 23.23 3.92
N LEU A 287 -1.64 22.91 2.63
CA LEU A 287 -0.38 22.85 1.88
C LEU A 287 0.34 24.20 1.86
N LEU A 288 -0.42 25.31 1.82
CA LEU A 288 0.18 26.66 1.90
C LEU A 288 0.82 26.93 3.27
N THR A 289 0.22 26.49 4.38
CA THR A 289 0.82 26.67 5.73
C THR A 289 2.19 26.00 5.86
N LEU A 290 2.46 24.91 5.11
CA LEU A 290 3.74 24.20 5.16
C LEU A 290 4.95 25.04 4.67
N ILE A 291 4.69 26.08 3.90
CA ILE A 291 5.70 26.97 3.29
C ILE A 291 5.64 28.40 3.84
N GLU A 292 4.77 28.67 4.80
CA GLU A 292 4.64 29.95 5.49
C GLU A 292 5.31 29.93 6.88
N ASP A 293 5.54 28.72 7.44
CA ASP A 293 6.27 28.48 8.69
C ASP A 293 7.77 28.24 8.42
#